data_7c3d2ad2d9dbcfe134aa771b9f6d252f
#
_entry.id   7c3d2ad2d9dbcfe134aa771b9f6d252f
#
_cell.length_a   1.000
_cell.length_b   1.000
_cell.length_c   1.000
_cell.angle_alpha   90.00
_cell.angle_beta   90.00
_cell.angle_gamma   90.00
#
_symmetry.space_group_name_H-M   'P 1'
#
loop_
_entity.id
_entity.type
_entity.pdbx_description
1 polymer ?
#
loop_
_entity_poly.entity_id
_entity_poly.type
_entity_poly.pdbx_seq_one_letter_code
_entity_poly.pdbx_strand_id
1 'polypeptide(L)' 'MTGKERRNEIINLIKSINEPISGTELAKKYGVSRQVIVQDIALLRAENYNIFS' A
#
# COMPACT_ATOMS: atom_id res chain seq x y z
N MET A 1 -9.27 10.61 -4.09
CA MET A 1 -8.74 9.84 -2.95
C MET A 1 -7.50 10.52 -2.39
N THR A 2 -7.45 10.73 -1.10
CA THR A 2 -6.26 11.31 -0.45
C THR A 2 -5.23 10.22 -0.19
N GLY A 3 -3.98 10.63 0.11
CA GLY A 3 -2.94 9.67 0.48
C GLY A 3 -3.31 8.86 1.72
N LYS A 4 -3.96 9.50 2.70
CA LYS A 4 -4.41 8.81 3.91
C LYS A 4 -5.46 7.75 3.59
N GLU A 5 -6.43 8.08 2.75
CA GLU A 5 -7.44 7.11 2.32
C GLU A 5 -6.82 5.96 1.54
N ARG A 6 -5.88 6.26 0.67
CA ARG A 6 -5.17 5.23 -0.10
C ARG A 6 -4.40 4.28 0.83
N ARG A 7 -3.69 4.83 1.81
CA ARG A 7 -2.94 4.00 2.77
C ARG A 7 -3.87 3.11 3.59
N ASN A 8 -5.02 3.63 4.00
CA ASN A 8 -6.00 2.82 4.73
C ASN A 8 -6.52 1.66 3.86
N GLU A 9 -6.77 1.92 2.59
CA GLU A 9 -7.22 0.87 1.67
C GLU A 9 -6.12 -0.17 1.43
N ILE A 10 -4.87 0.26 1.32
CA ILE A 10 -3.74 -0.67 1.17
C ILE A 10 -3.67 -1.62 2.36
N ILE A 11 -3.79 -1.09 3.58
CA ILE A 11 -3.77 -1.91 4.79
C ILE A 11 -4.92 -2.91 4.78
N ASN A 12 -6.13 -2.47 4.46
CA ASN A 12 -7.29 -3.35 4.43
C ASN A 12 -7.14 -4.45 3.38
N LEU A 13 -6.59 -4.10 2.23
CA LEU A 13 -6.34 -5.07 1.17
C LEU A 13 -5.33 -6.13 1.60
N ILE A 14 -4.23 -5.70 2.21
CA ILE A 14 -3.18 -6.61 2.67
C ILE A 14 -3.69 -7.54 3.76
N LYS A 15 -4.55 -7.05 4.65
CA LYS A 15 -5.15 -7.88 5.69
C LYS A 15 -6.13 -8.89 5.15
N SER A 16 -6.80 -8.60 4.04
CA SER A 16 -7.82 -9.47 3.48
C SER A 16 -7.29 -10.56 2.57
N ILE A 17 -6.03 -10.47 2.14
CA ILE A 17 -5.40 -11.46 1.28
C ILE A 17 -4.17 -12.04 1.95
N ASN A 18 -3.89 -13.32 1.69
CA ASN A 18 -2.74 -14.02 2.27
C ASN A 18 -1.54 -14.05 1.33
N GLU A 19 -1.53 -13.20 0.33
CA GLU A 19 -0.45 -13.16 -0.65
C GLU A 19 0.17 -11.78 -0.69
N PRO A 20 1.49 -11.69 -0.88
CA PRO A 20 2.12 -10.38 -1.07
C PRO A 20 1.64 -9.75 -2.39
N ILE A 21 1.39 -8.46 -2.36
CA ILE A 21 1.02 -7.70 -3.56
C ILE A 21 2.20 -6.82 -3.91
N SER A 22 2.59 -6.81 -5.19
CA SER A 22 3.69 -5.97 -5.64
C SER A 22 3.30 -4.49 -5.64
N GLY A 23 4.30 -3.62 -5.47
CA GLY A 23 4.07 -2.18 -5.57
C GLY A 23 3.55 -1.77 -6.94
N THR A 24 3.94 -2.49 -7.99
CA THR A 24 3.45 -2.24 -9.35
C THR A 24 1.96 -2.49 -9.46
N GLU A 25 1.49 -3.58 -8.87
CA GLU A 25 0.06 -3.90 -8.88
C GLU A 25 -0.76 -2.87 -8.10
N LEU A 26 -0.25 -2.45 -6.94
CA LEU A 26 -0.91 -1.41 -6.15
C LEU A 26 -0.95 -0.08 -6.89
N ALA A 27 0.13 0.27 -7.56
CA ALA A 27 0.19 1.50 -8.35
C ALA A 27 -0.88 1.50 -9.45
N LYS A 28 -1.04 0.39 -10.14
CA LYS A 28 -2.07 0.25 -11.17
C LYS A 28 -3.48 0.33 -10.58
N LYS A 29 -3.69 -0.32 -9.45
CA LYS A 29 -5.00 -0.35 -8.79
C LYS A 29 -5.46 1.05 -8.38
N TYR A 30 -4.55 1.86 -7.86
CA TYR A 30 -4.89 3.18 -7.35
C TYR A 30 -4.57 4.32 -8.32
N GLY A 31 -4.07 4.01 -9.51
CA GLY A 31 -3.79 5.02 -10.53
C GLY A 31 -2.70 6.00 -10.14
N VAL A 32 -1.68 5.54 -9.43
CA VAL A 32 -0.53 6.35 -9.01
C VAL A 32 0.76 5.68 -9.46
N SER A 33 1.89 6.42 -9.32
CA SER A 33 3.18 5.85 -9.67
C SER A 33 3.62 4.82 -8.62
N ARG A 34 4.50 3.91 -9.02
CA ARG A 34 5.09 2.95 -8.09
C ARG A 34 5.82 3.65 -6.95
N GLN A 35 6.46 4.78 -7.22
CA GLN A 35 7.18 5.54 -6.20
C GLN A 35 6.23 6.03 -5.11
N VAL A 36 5.02 6.46 -5.47
CA VAL A 36 4.01 6.86 -4.50
C VAL A 36 3.65 5.70 -3.58
N ILE A 37 3.50 4.50 -4.14
CA ILE A 37 3.21 3.31 -3.35
C ILE A 37 4.37 2.97 -2.42
N VAL A 38 5.60 3.08 -2.89
CA VAL A 38 6.80 2.85 -2.05
C VAL A 38 6.79 3.79 -0.85
N GLN A 39 6.46 5.07 -1.07
CA GLN A 39 6.35 6.03 0.02
C GLN A 39 5.22 5.68 0.98
N ASP A 40 4.06 5.28 0.46
CA ASP A 40 2.94 4.86 1.31
C ASP A 40 3.33 3.67 2.19
N ILE A 41 4.00 2.68 1.62
CA ILE A 41 4.43 1.50 2.37
C ILE A 41 5.44 1.89 3.45
N ALA A 42 6.37 2.80 3.13
CA ALA A 42 7.33 3.28 4.11
C ALA A 42 6.64 3.98 5.29
N LEU A 43 5.63 4.80 5.01
CA LEU A 43 4.85 5.47 6.05
C LEU A 43 4.08 4.47 6.91
N LEU A 44 3.50 3.45 6.29
CA LEU A 44 2.77 2.41 7.02
C LEU A 44 3.69 1.60 7.92
N ARG A 45 4.89 1.28 7.45
CA ARG A 45 5.88 0.58 8.28
C ARG A 45 6.30 1.43 9.48
N ALA A 46 6.43 2.73 9.28
CA ALA A 46 6.74 3.65 10.37
C ALA A 46 5.63 3.67 11.43
N GLU A 47 4.41 3.32 11.05
CA GLU A 47 3.27 3.21 11.96
C GLU A 47 3.11 1.79 12.51
N ASN A 48 4.12 0.94 12.38
CA ASN A 48 4.18 -0.42 12.92
C ASN A 48 3.26 -1.43 12.23
N TYR A 49 2.90 -1.20 10.98
CA TYR A 49 2.21 -2.22 10.20
C TYR A 49 3.22 -3.15 9.55
N ASN A 50 2.96 -4.46 9.62
CA ASN A 50 3.78 -5.47 8.94
C ASN A 50 3.33 -5.58 7.49
N ILE A 51 4.08 -4.97 6.60
CA ILE A 51 3.76 -4.99 5.18
C ILE A 51 4.94 -5.60 4.42
N PHE A 52 4.65 -6.62 3.64
CA PHE A 52 5.63 -7.26 2.77
C PHE A 52 5.23 -6.96 1.32
N SER A 53 6.17 -6.48 0.57
CA SER A 53 5.98 -6.22 -0.85
C SER A 53 6.85 -7.14 -1.69
#